data_5d8a90b56633588f03a3aa302d0cc743
#
_entry.id   5d8a90b56633588f03a3aa302d0cc743
#
_cell.length_a   1.000
_cell.length_b   1.000
_cell.length_c   1.000
_cell.angle_alpha   90.00
_cell.angle_beta   90.00
_cell.angle_gamma   90.00
#
_symmetry.space_group_name_H-M   'P 1'
#
loop_
_entity.id
_entity.type
_entity.pdbx_description
1 polymer ?
#
loop_
_entity_poly.entity_id
_entity_poly.type
_entity_poly.pdbx_seq_one_letter_code
_entity_poly.pdbx_strand_id
1 'polypeptide(L)'
;MKKTLQDLTIKDNFMFGAVMTDPENCKGLLELLLHKKLDRIIVSTEKSMIYHPEYKGVRLDVYAKDDTNTRYNIEMQVLRKSTLGKRSRYYHSQIDMDLLLSGSDYRELPDTYVIFICDFDPFGFGKYSYSFYTACREEGSLAFNDGLYTIFLSTAGKNESEVPEALVSFLKFVKADLSESSKDFHNEYVRKLQRSISQIKENREMEERFMLLEELLQEEHEEGLRQGRIAERTENIQRLTDLLFSL
;
A
#
# COMPACT_ATOMS: atom_id res chain seq x y z
N MET A 1 24.49 2.54 8.70
CA MET A 1 23.93 2.30 10.04
C MET A 1 22.67 1.48 9.86
N LYS A 2 22.43 0.49 10.73
CA LYS A 2 21.18 -0.28 10.73
C LYS A 2 20.04 0.64 11.14
N LYS A 3 18.93 0.63 10.45
CA LYS A 3 17.74 1.45 10.75
C LYS A 3 17.10 0.96 12.04
N THR A 4 16.67 1.86 12.91
CA THR A 4 15.99 1.55 14.16
C THR A 4 14.51 1.95 14.09
N LEU A 5 13.67 1.46 14.99
CA LEU A 5 12.27 1.88 15.08
C LEU A 5 12.14 3.40 15.24
N GLN A 6 13.10 4.05 15.91
CA GLN A 6 13.11 5.50 16.12
C GLN A 6 13.34 6.30 14.82
N ASP A 7 14.00 5.71 13.82
CA ASP A 7 14.28 6.35 12.53
C ASP A 7 13.08 6.29 11.56
N LEU A 8 12.01 5.53 11.90
CA LEU A 8 10.87 5.36 11.02
C LEU A 8 9.95 6.57 11.02
N THR A 9 9.38 6.84 9.86
CA THR A 9 8.29 7.80 9.64
C THR A 9 7.04 7.07 9.18
N ILE A 10 5.92 7.77 9.04
CA ILE A 10 4.65 7.16 8.56
C ILE A 10 4.77 6.50 7.17
N LYS A 11 5.73 6.89 6.35
CA LYS A 11 5.91 6.30 5.01
C LYS A 11 6.68 4.98 5.01
N ASP A 12 7.26 4.58 6.14
CA ASP A 12 7.85 3.26 6.28
C ASP A 12 6.76 2.20 6.45
N ASN A 13 6.80 1.13 5.66
CA ASN A 13 5.74 0.12 5.63
C ASN A 13 5.42 -0.46 7.01
N PHE A 14 6.45 -0.75 7.83
CA PHE A 14 6.26 -1.23 9.18
C PHE A 14 5.48 -0.21 10.05
N MET A 15 5.91 1.05 10.03
CA MET A 15 5.27 2.11 10.82
C MET A 15 3.85 2.38 10.31
N PHE A 16 3.66 2.42 8.99
CA PHE A 16 2.33 2.59 8.38
C PHE A 16 1.37 1.47 8.79
N GLY A 17 1.78 0.22 8.66
CA GLY A 17 0.99 -0.93 9.10
C GLY A 17 0.66 -0.87 10.59
N ALA A 18 1.66 -0.58 11.44
CA ALA A 18 1.48 -0.49 12.88
C ALA A 18 0.49 0.63 13.28
N VAL A 19 0.59 1.82 12.67
CA VAL A 19 -0.33 2.95 12.92
C VAL A 19 -1.74 2.62 12.45
N MET A 20 -1.89 2.00 11.28
CA MET A 20 -3.19 1.68 10.67
C MET A 20 -3.84 0.43 11.24
N THR A 21 -3.16 -0.34 12.09
CA THR A 21 -3.77 -1.44 12.87
C THR A 21 -4.84 -0.92 13.82
N ASP A 22 -4.71 0.32 14.31
CA ASP A 22 -5.77 1.01 15.05
C ASP A 22 -6.94 1.33 14.10
N PRO A 23 -8.15 0.73 14.31
CA PRO A 23 -9.31 0.97 13.47
C PRO A 23 -9.70 2.45 13.36
N GLU A 24 -9.49 3.23 14.41
CA GLU A 24 -9.82 4.65 14.42
C GLU A 24 -8.84 5.49 13.58
N ASN A 25 -7.59 5.07 13.45
CA ASN A 25 -6.64 5.70 12.55
C ASN A 25 -6.96 5.36 11.09
N CYS A 26 -7.24 4.08 10.81
CA CYS A 26 -7.65 3.62 9.48
C CYS A 26 -8.97 4.28 9.04
N LYS A 27 -9.96 4.32 9.93
CA LYS A 27 -11.25 5.00 9.71
C LYS A 27 -11.05 6.47 9.35
N GLY A 28 -10.24 7.20 10.14
CA GLY A 28 -9.97 8.61 9.88
C GLY A 28 -9.35 8.86 8.51
N LEU A 29 -8.45 7.97 8.04
CA LEU A 29 -7.90 8.04 6.70
C LEU A 29 -8.98 7.83 5.63
N LEU A 30 -9.79 6.79 5.76
CA LEU A 30 -10.84 6.48 4.80
C LEU A 30 -11.91 7.58 4.75
N GLU A 31 -12.33 8.12 5.89
CA GLU A 31 -13.26 9.26 5.95
C GLU A 31 -12.69 10.51 5.26
N LEU A 32 -11.39 10.77 5.45
CA LEU A 32 -10.68 11.86 4.78
C LEU A 32 -10.68 11.70 3.25
N LEU A 33 -10.48 10.48 2.75
CA LEU A 33 -10.37 10.18 1.32
C LEU A 33 -11.73 10.11 0.62
N LEU A 34 -12.71 9.52 1.28
CA LEU A 34 -14.00 9.21 0.66
C LEU A 34 -15.05 10.30 0.92
N HIS A 35 -14.72 11.29 1.74
CA HIS A 35 -15.63 12.38 2.15
C HIS A 35 -16.97 11.88 2.69
N LYS A 36 -16.97 10.71 3.33
CA LYS A 36 -18.14 10.11 3.99
C LYS A 36 -17.81 9.66 5.40
N LYS A 37 -18.79 9.68 6.29
CA LYS A 37 -18.66 9.10 7.62
C LYS A 37 -18.78 7.57 7.53
N LEU A 38 -17.94 6.88 8.28
CA LEU A 38 -17.97 5.43 8.42
C LEU A 38 -18.33 5.09 9.87
N ASP A 39 -19.17 4.08 10.07
CA ASP A 39 -19.57 3.69 11.44
C ASP A 39 -18.47 2.86 12.09
N ARG A 40 -18.15 1.71 11.51
CA ARG A 40 -17.17 0.79 12.04
C ARG A 40 -16.22 0.30 10.96
N ILE A 41 -14.93 0.15 11.33
CA ILE A 41 -13.91 -0.45 10.49
C ILE A 41 -13.29 -1.64 11.23
N ILE A 42 -13.09 -2.73 10.51
CA ILE A 42 -12.30 -3.89 10.94
C ILE A 42 -11.05 -3.91 10.09
N VAL A 43 -9.88 -3.87 10.73
CA VAL A 43 -8.59 -3.79 10.05
C VAL A 43 -7.83 -5.10 10.21
N SER A 44 -7.17 -5.54 9.13
CA SER A 44 -6.16 -6.59 9.12
C SER A 44 -4.92 -6.05 8.41
N THR A 45 -3.77 -6.06 9.07
CA THR A 45 -2.50 -5.69 8.46
C THR A 45 -1.79 -6.92 7.91
N GLU A 46 -1.01 -6.74 6.85
CA GLU A 46 -0.20 -7.80 6.23
C GLU A 46 -1.02 -9.03 5.80
N LYS A 47 -2.27 -8.82 5.36
CA LYS A 47 -3.10 -9.91 4.86
C LYS A 47 -2.47 -10.53 3.62
N SER A 48 -2.11 -11.81 3.71
CA SER A 48 -1.59 -12.60 2.59
C SER A 48 -2.70 -13.40 1.93
N MET A 49 -2.74 -13.39 0.59
CA MET A 49 -3.66 -14.16 -0.23
C MET A 49 -2.84 -14.99 -1.21
N ILE A 50 -2.86 -16.31 -1.05
CA ILE A 50 -2.15 -17.28 -1.89
C ILE A 50 -3.13 -18.40 -2.22
N TYR A 51 -3.61 -18.46 -3.46
CA TYR A 51 -4.59 -19.47 -3.88
C TYR A 51 -3.94 -20.76 -4.40
N HIS A 52 -2.76 -20.63 -5.00
CA HIS A 52 -2.01 -21.77 -5.51
C HIS A 52 -0.52 -21.40 -5.58
N PRO A 53 0.41 -22.35 -5.30
CA PRO A 53 1.85 -22.09 -5.32
C PRO A 53 2.41 -21.54 -6.64
N GLU A 54 1.77 -21.87 -7.76
CA GLU A 54 2.18 -21.42 -9.11
C GLU A 54 1.72 -19.99 -9.43
N TYR A 55 0.76 -19.44 -8.68
CA TYR A 55 0.28 -18.08 -8.90
C TYR A 55 0.97 -17.08 -7.97
N LYS A 56 1.09 -15.86 -8.46
CA LYS A 56 1.65 -14.79 -7.65
C LYS A 56 0.70 -14.46 -6.48
N GLY A 57 1.10 -14.79 -5.27
CA GLY A 57 0.43 -14.31 -4.06
C GLY A 57 0.54 -12.78 -3.91
N VAL A 58 -0.37 -12.23 -3.14
CA VAL A 58 -0.33 -10.82 -2.73
C VAL A 58 -0.23 -10.71 -1.22
N ARG A 59 0.49 -9.71 -0.75
CA ARG A 59 0.49 -9.27 0.64
C ARG A 59 0.02 -7.83 0.64
N LEU A 60 -1.09 -7.58 1.32
CA LEU A 60 -1.72 -6.28 1.42
C LEU A 60 -1.20 -5.59 2.68
N ASP A 61 -0.75 -4.33 2.56
CA ASP A 61 -0.20 -3.59 3.69
C ASP A 61 -1.27 -3.36 4.76
N VAL A 62 -2.41 -2.79 4.38
CA VAL A 62 -3.57 -2.58 5.24
C VAL A 62 -4.83 -3.00 4.51
N TYR A 63 -5.53 -4.00 5.02
CA TYR A 63 -6.80 -4.46 4.50
C TYR A 63 -7.91 -4.17 5.51
N ALA A 64 -8.95 -3.46 5.08
CA ALA A 64 -10.03 -3.08 5.96
C ALA A 64 -11.40 -3.42 5.36
N LYS A 65 -12.38 -3.54 6.25
CA LYS A 65 -13.79 -3.78 5.94
C LYS A 65 -14.66 -2.84 6.76
N ASP A 66 -15.64 -2.18 6.13
CA ASP A 66 -16.65 -1.41 6.84
C ASP A 66 -17.92 -2.23 7.13
N ASP A 67 -18.89 -1.61 7.76
CA ASP A 67 -20.19 -2.18 8.12
C ASP A 67 -21.08 -2.47 6.91
N THR A 68 -20.85 -1.79 5.78
CA THR A 68 -21.54 -2.07 4.50
C THR A 68 -20.88 -3.17 3.68
N ASN A 69 -19.89 -3.87 4.25
CA ASN A 69 -19.10 -4.91 3.61
C ASN A 69 -18.13 -4.42 2.54
N THR A 70 -17.98 -3.11 2.32
CA THR A 70 -16.98 -2.53 1.40
C THR A 70 -15.56 -2.93 1.83
N ARG A 71 -14.70 -3.26 0.88
CA ARG A 71 -13.31 -3.64 1.11
C ARG A 71 -12.35 -2.53 0.71
N TYR A 72 -11.36 -2.33 1.54
CA TYR A 72 -10.33 -1.33 1.34
C TYR A 72 -8.96 -1.98 1.43
N ASN A 73 -8.15 -1.83 0.40
CA ASN A 73 -6.72 -2.12 0.43
C ASN A 73 -5.96 -0.81 0.35
N ILE A 74 -5.13 -0.50 1.35
CA ILE A 74 -4.36 0.74 1.41
C ILE A 74 -2.88 0.37 1.42
N GLU A 75 -2.14 0.88 0.45
CA GLU A 75 -0.74 0.57 0.18
C GLU A 75 0.13 1.82 0.28
N MET A 76 1.23 1.75 1.04
CA MET A 76 2.25 2.79 1.05
C MET A 76 3.27 2.50 -0.07
N GLN A 77 3.48 3.46 -0.96
CA GLN A 77 4.34 3.29 -2.13
C GLN A 77 5.42 4.37 -2.20
N VAL A 78 6.60 4.06 -1.68
CA VAL A 78 7.74 5.01 -1.65
C VAL A 78 8.52 4.98 -2.97
N LEU A 79 8.71 3.80 -3.56
CA LEU A 79 9.48 3.66 -4.80
C LEU A 79 8.57 3.70 -6.03
N ARG A 80 8.97 4.50 -7.03
CA ARG A 80 8.26 4.57 -8.31
C ARG A 80 8.32 3.23 -9.05
N LYS A 81 7.15 2.68 -9.40
CA LYS A 81 7.02 1.47 -10.23
C LYS A 81 6.05 1.74 -11.37
N SER A 82 6.42 1.39 -12.59
CA SER A 82 5.60 1.58 -13.79
C SER A 82 4.38 0.64 -13.88
N THR A 83 4.28 -0.33 -12.98
CA THR A 83 3.27 -1.41 -13.02
C THR A 83 2.10 -1.21 -12.05
N LEU A 84 1.97 -0.04 -11.40
CA LEU A 84 0.97 0.19 -10.35
C LEU A 84 -0.47 -0.06 -10.84
N GLY A 85 -0.83 0.38 -12.06
CA GLY A 85 -2.16 0.12 -12.60
C GLY A 85 -2.46 -1.37 -12.81
N LYS A 86 -1.46 -2.16 -13.28
CA LYS A 86 -1.63 -3.62 -13.39
C LYS A 86 -1.68 -4.30 -12.02
N ARG A 87 -0.91 -3.78 -11.05
CA ARG A 87 -0.91 -4.25 -9.66
C ARG A 87 -2.26 -3.99 -9.00
N SER A 88 -2.84 -2.80 -9.20
CA SER A 88 -4.19 -2.47 -8.72
C SER A 88 -5.23 -3.48 -9.25
N ARG A 89 -5.26 -3.71 -10.57
CA ARG A 89 -6.15 -4.70 -11.18
C ARG A 89 -5.99 -6.09 -10.56
N TYR A 90 -4.75 -6.51 -10.33
CA TYR A 90 -4.47 -7.82 -9.74
C TYR A 90 -4.95 -7.90 -8.29
N TYR A 91 -4.81 -6.82 -7.52
CA TYR A 91 -5.31 -6.74 -6.15
C TYR A 91 -6.84 -6.86 -6.09
N HIS A 92 -7.57 -6.13 -6.93
CA HIS A 92 -9.02 -6.29 -7.04
C HIS A 92 -9.40 -7.74 -7.32
N SER A 93 -8.77 -8.38 -8.33
CA SER A 93 -9.06 -9.77 -8.66
C SER A 93 -8.78 -10.75 -7.51
N GLN A 94 -7.72 -10.52 -6.73
CA GLN A 94 -7.40 -11.37 -5.58
C GLN A 94 -8.40 -11.18 -4.43
N ILE A 95 -8.87 -9.97 -4.21
CA ILE A 95 -9.90 -9.67 -3.21
C ILE A 95 -11.22 -10.32 -3.62
N ASP A 96 -11.62 -10.21 -4.89
CA ASP A 96 -12.85 -10.83 -5.41
C ASP A 96 -12.80 -12.36 -5.27
N MET A 97 -11.66 -12.98 -5.58
CA MET A 97 -11.47 -14.43 -5.40
C MET A 97 -11.52 -14.87 -3.93
N ASP A 98 -11.07 -14.02 -2.99
CA ASP A 98 -11.14 -14.29 -1.55
C ASP A 98 -12.59 -14.21 -1.02
N LEU A 99 -13.45 -13.48 -1.70
CA LEU A 99 -14.80 -13.17 -1.21
C LEU A 99 -15.89 -14.00 -1.87
N LEU A 100 -15.77 -14.32 -3.17
CA LEU A 100 -16.81 -15.01 -3.93
C LEU A 100 -16.53 -16.51 -4.00
N LEU A 101 -17.24 -17.28 -3.20
CA LEU A 101 -17.11 -18.73 -3.18
C LEU A 101 -17.87 -19.39 -4.33
N SER A 102 -17.52 -20.64 -4.63
CA SER A 102 -18.22 -21.43 -5.65
C SER A 102 -19.72 -21.58 -5.31
N GLY A 103 -20.58 -21.20 -6.24
CA GLY A 103 -22.04 -21.23 -6.07
C GLY A 103 -22.65 -19.93 -5.53
N SER A 104 -21.84 -18.95 -5.12
CA SER A 104 -22.32 -17.63 -4.74
C SER A 104 -22.79 -16.81 -5.95
N ASP A 105 -23.72 -15.89 -5.71
CA ASP A 105 -24.19 -14.93 -6.72
C ASP A 105 -23.20 -13.77 -6.86
N TYR A 106 -22.95 -13.27 -8.07
CA TYR A 106 -22.09 -12.11 -8.32
C TYR A 106 -22.54 -10.84 -7.59
N ARG A 107 -23.82 -10.73 -7.24
CA ARG A 107 -24.37 -9.63 -6.42
C ARG A 107 -23.80 -9.59 -4.98
N GLU A 108 -23.16 -10.66 -4.54
CA GLU A 108 -22.50 -10.75 -3.23
C GLU A 108 -21.13 -10.07 -3.21
N LEU A 109 -20.55 -9.75 -4.41
CA LEU A 109 -19.30 -8.99 -4.47
C LEU A 109 -19.52 -7.57 -3.94
N PRO A 110 -18.75 -7.17 -2.91
CA PRO A 110 -18.84 -5.82 -2.37
C PRO A 110 -18.07 -4.81 -3.23
N ASP A 111 -18.33 -3.53 -2.99
CA ASP A 111 -17.45 -2.48 -3.48
C ASP A 111 -16.03 -2.65 -2.94
N THR A 112 -15.03 -2.43 -3.80
CA THR A 112 -13.62 -2.61 -3.49
C THR A 112 -12.81 -1.37 -3.83
N TYR A 113 -12.07 -0.87 -2.86
CA TYR A 113 -11.15 0.26 -3.02
C TYR A 113 -9.70 -0.23 -2.92
N VAL A 114 -8.90 0.03 -3.95
CA VAL A 114 -7.44 -0.12 -3.91
C VAL A 114 -6.82 1.27 -3.91
N ILE A 115 -6.18 1.62 -2.80
CA ILE A 115 -5.68 2.97 -2.52
C ILE A 115 -4.15 2.91 -2.40
N PHE A 116 -3.45 3.65 -3.25
CA PHE A 116 -2.00 3.81 -3.16
C PHE A 116 -1.67 5.21 -2.63
N ILE A 117 -0.88 5.28 -1.57
CA ILE A 117 -0.29 6.52 -1.05
C ILE A 117 1.15 6.58 -1.58
N CYS A 118 1.38 7.43 -2.58
CA CYS A 118 2.66 7.51 -3.28
C CYS A 118 3.51 8.68 -2.79
N ASP A 119 4.78 8.42 -2.39
CA ASP A 119 5.76 9.47 -2.08
C ASP A 119 6.37 10.09 -3.36
N PHE A 120 5.58 10.11 -4.43
CA PHE A 120 5.88 10.70 -5.74
C PHE A 120 4.57 10.92 -6.51
N ASP A 121 4.61 11.69 -7.62
CA ASP A 121 3.48 11.78 -8.55
C ASP A 121 3.51 10.58 -9.53
N PRO A 122 2.56 9.64 -9.44
CA PRO A 122 2.56 8.44 -10.28
C PRO A 122 2.29 8.71 -11.77
N PHE A 123 1.61 9.81 -12.11
CA PHE A 123 1.16 10.12 -13.47
C PHE A 123 1.78 11.40 -14.06
N GLY A 124 2.42 12.25 -13.24
CA GLY A 124 3.13 13.46 -13.71
C GLY A 124 2.25 14.67 -13.98
N PHE A 125 0.97 14.69 -13.58
CA PHE A 125 0.05 15.81 -13.78
C PHE A 125 -0.04 16.76 -12.57
N GLY A 126 0.75 16.54 -11.53
CA GLY A 126 0.80 17.42 -10.36
C GLY A 126 -0.48 17.41 -9.51
N LYS A 127 -1.28 16.35 -9.55
CA LYS A 127 -2.48 16.25 -8.71
C LYS A 127 -2.17 15.53 -7.40
N TYR A 128 -2.85 15.93 -6.31
CA TYR A 128 -2.79 15.25 -5.01
C TYR A 128 -3.56 13.93 -4.99
N SER A 129 -4.59 13.80 -5.85
CA SER A 129 -5.40 12.60 -5.95
C SER A 129 -5.77 12.31 -7.40
N TYR A 130 -5.74 11.02 -7.76
CA TYR A 130 -6.22 10.48 -9.03
C TYR A 130 -7.16 9.32 -8.72
N SER A 131 -8.40 9.42 -9.15
CA SER A 131 -9.42 8.39 -8.98
C SER A 131 -9.78 7.75 -10.30
N PHE A 132 -9.79 6.42 -10.32
CA PHE A 132 -10.13 5.62 -11.49
C PHE A 132 -11.32 4.74 -11.18
N TYR A 133 -12.22 4.68 -12.13
CA TYR A 133 -13.40 3.82 -12.15
C TYR A 133 -13.70 3.43 -13.60
N THR A 134 -14.50 2.39 -13.80
CA THR A 134 -14.90 1.95 -15.14
C THR A 134 -16.05 2.82 -15.65
N ALA A 135 -15.90 3.36 -16.87
CA ALA A 135 -16.92 4.16 -17.53
C ALA A 135 -17.10 3.72 -18.99
N CYS A 136 -18.27 4.00 -19.55
CA CYS A 136 -18.55 3.74 -20.97
C CYS A 136 -17.78 4.73 -21.84
N ARG A 137 -17.10 4.23 -22.87
CA ARG A 137 -16.34 5.08 -23.79
C ARG A 137 -17.27 5.88 -24.71
N GLU A 138 -18.35 5.26 -25.14
CA GLU A 138 -19.31 5.84 -26.07
C GLU A 138 -20.24 6.85 -25.39
N GLU A 139 -20.48 6.68 -24.09
CA GLU A 139 -21.29 7.57 -23.26
C GLU A 139 -20.55 7.83 -21.93
N GLY A 140 -19.77 8.90 -21.87
CA GLY A 140 -18.89 9.19 -20.74
C GLY A 140 -19.61 9.48 -19.40
N SER A 141 -20.90 9.78 -19.42
CA SER A 141 -21.74 9.95 -18.23
C SER A 141 -22.23 8.61 -17.65
N LEU A 142 -22.11 7.51 -18.41
CA LEU A 142 -22.52 6.17 -17.99
C LEU A 142 -21.40 5.47 -17.22
N ALA A 143 -21.51 5.42 -15.89
CA ALA A 143 -20.66 4.60 -15.05
C ALA A 143 -21.01 3.12 -15.19
N PHE A 144 -20.01 2.24 -15.19
CA PHE A 144 -20.25 0.79 -15.33
C PHE A 144 -20.81 0.16 -14.05
N ASN A 145 -20.56 0.82 -12.90
CA ASN A 145 -21.04 0.40 -11.57
C ASN A 145 -20.63 -1.04 -11.20
N ASP A 146 -19.39 -1.39 -11.52
CA ASP A 146 -18.79 -2.68 -11.17
C ASP A 146 -18.29 -2.75 -9.70
N GLY A 147 -18.37 -1.66 -8.98
CA GLY A 147 -17.92 -1.57 -7.58
C GLY A 147 -16.40 -1.52 -7.41
N LEU A 148 -15.62 -1.34 -8.50
CA LEU A 148 -14.16 -1.27 -8.45
C LEU A 148 -13.66 0.17 -8.50
N TYR A 149 -12.96 0.60 -7.45
CA TYR A 149 -12.40 1.94 -7.33
C TYR A 149 -10.90 1.88 -7.05
N THR A 150 -10.11 2.57 -7.83
CA THR A 150 -8.67 2.71 -7.59
C THR A 150 -8.32 4.17 -7.35
N ILE A 151 -7.65 4.46 -6.24
CA ILE A 151 -7.24 5.82 -5.86
C ILE A 151 -5.72 5.86 -5.71
N PHE A 152 -5.09 6.84 -6.35
CA PHE A 152 -3.69 7.16 -6.14
C PHE A 152 -3.58 8.53 -5.49
N LEU A 153 -2.96 8.58 -4.32
CA LEU A 153 -2.60 9.81 -3.65
C LEU A 153 -1.13 10.12 -3.92
N SER A 154 -0.81 11.39 -4.06
CA SER A 154 0.54 11.86 -4.37
C SER A 154 1.00 12.90 -3.36
N THR A 155 2.17 12.70 -2.74
CA THR A 155 2.80 13.74 -1.89
C THR A 155 3.39 14.89 -2.71
N ALA A 156 3.44 14.76 -4.04
CA ALA A 156 4.00 15.74 -4.97
C ALA A 156 2.94 16.55 -5.74
N GLY A 157 1.69 16.58 -5.24
CA GLY A 157 0.61 17.39 -5.79
C GLY A 157 0.92 18.88 -5.72
N LYS A 158 0.26 19.67 -6.61
CA LYS A 158 0.41 21.13 -6.71
C LYS A 158 -0.94 21.86 -6.79
N ASN A 159 -2.05 21.12 -6.77
CA ASN A 159 -3.41 21.63 -6.94
C ASN A 159 -4.12 21.76 -5.59
N GLU A 160 -3.51 22.44 -4.61
CA GLU A 160 -4.04 22.58 -3.24
C GLU A 160 -5.47 23.16 -3.20
N SER A 161 -5.80 24.09 -4.11
CA SER A 161 -7.13 24.69 -4.17
C SER A 161 -8.24 23.75 -4.68
N GLU A 162 -7.89 22.60 -5.26
CA GLU A 162 -8.84 21.63 -5.84
C GLU A 162 -9.15 20.46 -4.90
N VAL A 163 -8.46 20.39 -3.77
CA VAL A 163 -8.59 19.27 -2.81
C VAL A 163 -8.76 19.81 -1.38
N PRO A 164 -9.36 19.03 -0.46
CA PRO A 164 -9.51 19.47 0.93
C PRO A 164 -8.15 19.75 1.58
N GLU A 165 -8.07 20.82 2.36
CA GLU A 165 -6.88 21.20 3.11
C GLU A 165 -6.39 20.06 4.03
N ALA A 166 -7.31 19.30 4.61
CA ALA A 166 -6.99 18.17 5.46
C ALA A 166 -6.22 17.06 4.70
N LEU A 167 -6.55 16.81 3.43
CA LEU A 167 -5.82 15.87 2.57
C LEU A 167 -4.42 16.39 2.26
N VAL A 168 -4.30 17.69 1.94
CA VAL A 168 -3.00 18.33 1.69
C VAL A 168 -2.10 18.21 2.92
N SER A 169 -2.62 18.54 4.12
CA SER A 169 -1.90 18.43 5.39
C SER A 169 -1.44 17.00 5.66
N PHE A 170 -2.30 16.00 5.44
CA PHE A 170 -1.94 14.60 5.58
C PHE A 170 -0.82 14.19 4.61
N LEU A 171 -0.91 14.56 3.33
CA LEU A 171 0.11 14.22 2.34
C LEU A 171 1.43 14.96 2.56
N LYS A 172 1.41 16.19 3.08
CA LYS A 172 2.60 16.90 3.55
C LYS A 172 3.25 16.17 4.74
N PHE A 173 2.45 15.66 5.67
CA PHE A 173 2.95 14.83 6.77
C PHE A 173 3.56 13.52 6.27
N VAL A 174 2.94 12.82 5.33
CA VAL A 174 3.50 11.61 4.71
C VAL A 174 4.84 11.91 4.03
N LYS A 175 4.97 13.04 3.35
CA LYS A 175 6.21 13.45 2.67
C LYS A 175 7.34 13.80 3.63
N ALA A 176 7.03 14.26 4.82
CA ALA A 176 7.99 14.76 5.79
C ALA A 176 9.08 13.73 6.11
N ASP A 177 10.31 14.20 6.28
CA ASP A 177 11.40 13.41 6.84
C ASP A 177 11.27 13.30 8.37
N LEU A 178 12.19 12.57 9.00
CA LEU A 178 12.16 12.35 10.45
C LEU A 178 12.19 13.66 11.24
N SER A 179 12.98 14.64 10.82
CA SER A 179 13.15 15.92 11.49
C SER A 179 11.91 16.82 11.39
N GLU A 180 11.15 16.65 10.30
CA GLU A 180 9.96 17.43 10.02
C GLU A 180 8.66 16.76 10.45
N SER A 181 8.66 15.43 10.60
CA SER A 181 7.46 14.63 10.91
C SER A 181 6.80 14.97 12.25
N SER A 182 7.52 15.63 13.17
CA SER A 182 7.01 16.10 14.46
C SER A 182 6.47 17.54 14.45
N LYS A 183 6.59 18.28 13.33
CA LYS A 183 6.05 19.65 13.21
C LYS A 183 4.53 19.67 13.30
N ASP A 184 3.96 20.84 13.58
CA ASP A 184 2.50 21.02 13.50
C ASP A 184 2.06 21.19 12.04
N PHE A 185 1.23 20.28 11.56
CA PHE A 185 0.61 20.33 10.24
C PHE A 185 -0.77 20.98 10.26
N HIS A 186 -1.17 21.61 11.38
CA HIS A 186 -2.45 22.28 11.60
C HIS A 186 -3.67 21.40 11.29
N ASN A 187 -3.53 20.09 11.51
CA ASN A 187 -4.57 19.09 11.22
C ASN A 187 -4.72 18.13 12.41
N GLU A 188 -5.94 17.96 12.89
CA GLU A 188 -6.22 17.14 14.07
C GLU A 188 -5.98 15.65 13.81
N TYR A 189 -6.33 15.16 12.61
CA TYR A 189 -6.08 13.79 12.22
C TYR A 189 -4.57 13.50 12.17
N VAL A 190 -3.76 14.41 11.60
CA VAL A 190 -2.30 14.28 11.61
C VAL A 190 -1.74 14.25 13.03
N ARG A 191 -2.22 15.13 13.92
CA ARG A 191 -1.80 15.11 15.34
C ARG A 191 -2.15 13.77 16.02
N LYS A 192 -3.28 13.17 15.67
CA LYS A 192 -3.66 11.83 16.17
C LYS A 192 -2.64 10.79 15.69
N LEU A 193 -2.28 10.78 14.40
CA LEU A 193 -1.29 9.87 13.84
C LEU A 193 0.11 10.06 14.48
N GLN A 194 0.54 11.31 14.69
CA GLN A 194 1.80 11.61 15.38
C GLN A 194 1.84 11.04 16.79
N ARG A 195 0.74 11.14 17.55
CA ARG A 195 0.63 10.49 18.88
C ARG A 195 0.72 8.97 18.79
N SER A 196 0.03 8.36 17.84
CA SER A 196 0.12 6.91 17.63
C SER A 196 1.55 6.47 17.29
N ILE A 197 2.26 7.22 16.44
CA ILE A 197 3.67 6.95 16.11
C ILE A 197 4.56 7.04 17.36
N SER A 198 4.38 8.08 18.20
CA SER A 198 5.13 8.20 19.44
C SER A 198 4.91 7.01 20.37
N GLN A 199 3.65 6.59 20.56
CA GLN A 199 3.31 5.42 21.37
C GLN A 199 3.92 4.13 20.83
N ILE A 200 3.93 3.94 19.50
CA ILE A 200 4.56 2.78 18.84
C ILE A 200 6.08 2.81 19.09
N LYS A 201 6.72 3.96 18.95
CA LYS A 201 8.16 4.12 19.18
C LYS A 201 8.58 3.90 20.64
N GLU A 202 7.70 4.14 21.61
CA GLU A 202 7.92 3.89 23.04
C GLU A 202 7.61 2.44 23.43
N ASN A 203 6.98 1.66 22.55
CA ASN A 203 6.54 0.30 22.85
C ASN A 203 7.65 -0.72 22.56
N ARG A 204 8.14 -1.38 23.62
CA ARG A 204 9.21 -2.37 23.54
C ARG A 204 8.86 -3.59 22.65
N GLU A 205 7.63 -4.05 22.69
CA GLU A 205 7.19 -5.17 21.82
C GLU A 205 7.29 -4.78 20.34
N MET A 206 6.94 -3.55 20.01
CA MET A 206 7.04 -3.05 18.62
C MET A 206 8.51 -2.90 18.19
N GLU A 207 9.40 -2.52 19.08
CA GLU A 207 10.84 -2.50 18.81
C GLU A 207 11.38 -3.90 18.53
N GLU A 208 11.03 -4.88 19.37
CA GLU A 208 11.42 -6.30 19.18
C GLU A 208 10.87 -6.86 17.85
N ARG A 209 9.60 -6.57 17.50
CA ARG A 209 8.99 -6.98 16.21
C ARG A 209 9.68 -6.33 15.01
N PHE A 210 10.04 -5.06 15.11
CA PHE A 210 10.77 -4.38 14.04
C PHE A 210 12.17 -4.97 13.85
N MET A 211 12.89 -5.24 14.95
CA MET A 211 14.23 -5.87 14.89
C MET A 211 14.17 -7.25 14.21
N LEU A 212 13.18 -8.07 14.58
CA LEU A 212 12.98 -9.39 13.97
C LEU A 212 12.66 -9.25 12.46
N LEU A 213 11.82 -8.29 12.07
CA LEU A 213 11.52 -8.07 10.65
C LEU A 213 12.78 -7.67 9.87
N GLU A 214 13.60 -6.76 10.40
CA GLU A 214 14.86 -6.35 9.77
C GLU A 214 15.84 -7.53 9.62
N GLU A 215 15.92 -8.42 10.60
CA GLU A 215 16.73 -9.65 10.53
C GLU A 215 16.24 -10.56 9.41
N LEU A 216 14.95 -10.86 9.35
CA LEU A 216 14.36 -11.70 8.30
C LEU A 216 14.55 -11.09 6.89
N LEU A 217 14.39 -9.78 6.74
CA LEU A 217 14.61 -9.09 5.47
C LEU A 217 16.09 -9.14 5.04
N GLN A 218 17.01 -9.05 6.00
CA GLN A 218 18.43 -9.18 5.73
C GLN A 218 18.80 -10.60 5.29
N GLU A 219 18.27 -11.63 5.98
CA GLU A 219 18.46 -13.04 5.62
C GLU A 219 17.93 -13.36 4.21
N GLU A 220 16.72 -12.90 3.88
CA GLU A 220 16.14 -13.05 2.54
C GLU A 220 16.98 -12.36 1.46
N HIS A 221 17.50 -11.16 1.77
CA HIS A 221 18.35 -10.42 0.85
C HIS A 221 19.67 -11.15 0.59
N GLU A 222 20.32 -11.66 1.63
CA GLU A 222 21.59 -12.42 1.54
C GLU A 222 21.39 -13.73 0.75
N GLU A 223 20.28 -14.43 1.02
CA GLU A 223 19.91 -15.65 0.29
C GLU A 223 19.63 -15.34 -1.19
N GLY A 224 18.90 -14.28 -1.49
CA GLY A 224 18.64 -13.82 -2.87
C GLY A 224 19.94 -13.48 -3.63
N LEU A 225 20.90 -12.82 -2.97
CA LEU A 225 22.21 -12.54 -3.54
C LEU A 225 23.03 -13.83 -3.77
N ARG A 226 22.92 -14.80 -2.88
CA ARG A 226 23.58 -16.11 -3.01
C ARG A 226 23.01 -16.88 -4.20
N GLN A 227 21.71 -16.95 -4.32
CA GLN A 227 21.04 -17.63 -5.43
C GLN A 227 21.33 -16.95 -6.77
N GLY A 228 21.30 -15.61 -6.81
CA GLY A 228 21.68 -14.84 -8.01
C GLY A 228 23.11 -15.13 -8.47
N ARG A 229 24.08 -15.20 -7.55
CA ARG A 229 25.47 -15.57 -7.89
C ARG A 229 25.63 -17.00 -8.39
N ILE A 230 24.83 -17.93 -7.84
CA ILE A 230 24.84 -19.33 -8.31
C ILE A 230 24.24 -19.41 -9.72
N ALA A 231 23.12 -18.73 -9.97
CA ALA A 231 22.49 -18.70 -11.28
C ALA A 231 23.41 -18.10 -12.34
N GLU A 232 24.05 -16.97 -12.07
CA GLU A 232 25.03 -16.32 -12.95
C GLU A 232 26.22 -17.24 -13.26
N ARG A 233 26.75 -17.91 -12.23
CA ARG A 233 27.85 -18.88 -12.42
C ARG A 233 27.45 -20.06 -13.29
N THR A 234 26.21 -20.56 -13.10
CA THR A 234 25.68 -21.69 -13.90
C THR A 234 25.50 -21.27 -15.36
N GLU A 235 24.96 -20.07 -15.62
CA GLU A 235 24.79 -19.52 -16.95
C GLU A 235 26.17 -19.33 -17.66
N ASN A 236 27.14 -18.80 -16.93
CA ASN A 236 28.50 -18.62 -17.47
C ASN A 236 29.16 -19.97 -17.80
N ILE A 237 29.00 -21.00 -16.96
CA ILE A 237 29.50 -22.36 -17.24
C ILE A 237 28.82 -22.93 -18.50
N GLN A 238 27.48 -22.82 -18.59
CA GLN A 238 26.74 -23.28 -19.77
C GLN A 238 27.24 -22.59 -21.05
N ARG A 239 27.38 -21.26 -21.02
CA ARG A 239 27.89 -20.47 -22.13
C ARG A 239 29.29 -20.89 -22.56
N LEU A 240 30.19 -21.15 -21.61
CA LEU A 240 31.55 -21.64 -21.89
C LEU A 240 31.54 -23.06 -22.48
N THR A 241 30.64 -23.92 -21.98
CA THR A 241 30.45 -25.28 -22.47
C THR A 241 29.97 -25.25 -23.93
N ASP A 242 28.94 -24.43 -24.22
CA ASP A 242 28.40 -24.28 -25.58
C ASP A 242 29.47 -23.77 -26.57
N LEU A 243 30.35 -22.86 -26.14
CA LEU A 243 31.48 -22.38 -26.94
C LEU A 243 32.52 -23.47 -27.23
N LEU A 244 32.80 -24.34 -26.25
CA LEU A 244 33.75 -25.45 -26.42
C LEU A 244 33.24 -26.53 -27.36
N PHE A 245 31.93 -26.77 -27.43
CA PHE A 245 31.33 -27.78 -28.30
C PHE A 245 30.90 -27.23 -29.67
N SER A 246 31.04 -25.90 -29.90
CA SER A 246 30.78 -25.25 -31.20
C SER A 246 32.04 -25.12 -32.09
N LEU A 247 33.22 -25.56 -31.59
CA LEU A 247 34.47 -25.69 -32.29
C LEU A 247 34.68 -27.14 -32.76
#